data_c4f64aa657ab49c07ab19ad3d88bca43
#
_entry.id   c4f64aa657ab49c07ab19ad3d88bca43
#
_cell.length_a   1.000
_cell.length_b   1.000
_cell.length_c   1.000
_cell.angle_alpha   90.00
_cell.angle_beta   90.00
_cell.angle_gamma   90.00
#
_symmetry.space_group_name_H-M   'P 1'
#
loop_
_entity.id
_entity.type
_entity.pdbx_description
1 polymer ?
#
loop_
_entity_poly.entity_id
_entity_poly.type
_entity_poly.pdbx_seq_one_letter_code
_entity_poly.pdbx_strand_id
1 'polypeptide(L)'
;MGYMTIDGRKVEFTDEPNVLSVIRNADIDIPTLCYHSELSVYGACRLCTVEDERGKTFASCSEPPRDGMVIYTNTPRLMKYRKMILELLLAAHCRDCTTCIKSGECQLQALAHRMGVTTVRFENTKEQYPLDFSSPSIVRDPNKCILCGDCVRMCDNVQSVNAIDFAYRGTKALVTPAFNKKIAETDCVNCGQCRVVCPTGAISINTNIEVIWDFLADKNTKVIAQIAPAVRVAVGDQFGLPRGENVMGKLVNVLHRLGFDEVYDTSYGADLTVIEESEELLERLASGENLPLFTSCCPAWVKFCENRYPDLAKNLSTCRSPQQMFGAVIREYYKDPEKNGGKRIVSVSIMPCTAKKEEILRPESSTNGKQDIDYVLTTTELITMIRKSGIRFENLEIEASDMPFGIGSGAGVIFGVTGGVTEAVLRRLREGHNRVEMDKIKFSGVRGEEGLKEVEFDYNGRTIHAAVVSGLGNADALMKKIQKGEVHYDFVEVMACRRGCIMGGGQPVPAGPRSRIARSKGLYDPDINTQIKKSNENPLILSLYDELLKGKTHELLHRNFEAAKK
;
A
#
# COMPACT_ATOMS: atom_id res chain seq x y z
N MET A 1 34.98 -7.64 -5.50
CA MET A 1 34.82 -9.10 -5.30
C MET A 1 35.75 -9.54 -4.20
N GLY A 2 35.24 -10.11 -3.14
CA GLY A 2 35.99 -10.56 -1.97
C GLY A 2 35.44 -11.89 -1.48
N TYR A 3 36.12 -12.49 -0.50
CA TYR A 3 35.72 -13.75 0.12
C TYR A 3 35.72 -13.60 1.63
N MET A 4 34.75 -14.20 2.28
CA MET A 4 34.74 -14.36 3.72
C MET A 4 34.44 -15.83 4.09
N THR A 5 34.82 -16.24 5.29
CA THR A 5 34.53 -17.58 5.79
C THR A 5 33.40 -17.49 6.80
N ILE A 6 32.28 -18.20 6.53
CA ILE A 6 31.10 -18.24 7.38
C ILE A 6 30.88 -19.68 7.86
N ASP A 7 30.98 -19.92 9.16
CA ASP A 7 30.87 -21.26 9.76
C ASP A 7 31.75 -22.32 9.06
N GLY A 8 32.98 -21.92 8.69
CA GLY A 8 33.96 -22.77 8.02
C GLY A 8 33.78 -22.89 6.50
N ARG A 9 32.75 -22.24 5.89
CA ARG A 9 32.53 -22.24 4.44
C ARG A 9 33.02 -20.94 3.82
N LYS A 10 33.76 -21.03 2.72
CA LYS A 10 34.19 -19.86 1.93
C LYS A 10 32.99 -19.34 1.12
N VAL A 11 32.65 -18.07 1.29
CA VAL A 11 31.51 -17.38 0.64
C VAL A 11 32.06 -16.16 -0.08
N GLU A 12 31.68 -16.01 -1.33
CA GLU A 12 32.00 -14.86 -2.16
C GLU A 12 31.04 -13.72 -1.91
N PHE A 13 31.51 -12.49 -1.99
CA PHE A 13 30.67 -11.28 -1.96
C PHE A 13 31.19 -10.23 -2.94
N THR A 14 30.31 -9.33 -3.39
CA THR A 14 30.63 -8.28 -4.37
C THR A 14 30.33 -6.90 -3.80
N ASP A 15 29.06 -6.55 -3.69
CA ASP A 15 28.53 -5.23 -3.32
C ASP A 15 27.50 -5.28 -2.19
N GLU A 16 27.45 -6.40 -1.46
CA GLU A 16 26.56 -6.53 -0.34
C GLU A 16 26.82 -5.45 0.72
N PRO A 17 25.76 -4.72 1.16
CA PRO A 17 25.91 -3.55 2.02
C PRO A 17 26.39 -3.87 3.44
N ASN A 18 26.25 -5.12 3.86
CA ASN A 18 26.63 -5.58 5.20
C ASN A 18 26.82 -7.10 5.26
N VAL A 19 27.47 -7.55 6.32
CA VAL A 19 27.75 -8.98 6.59
C VAL A 19 26.46 -9.81 6.66
N LEU A 20 25.35 -9.26 7.16
CA LEU A 20 24.05 -9.97 7.20
C LEU A 20 23.56 -10.35 5.80
N SER A 21 23.75 -9.48 4.83
CA SER A 21 23.35 -9.75 3.44
C SER A 21 24.18 -10.91 2.84
N VAL A 22 25.47 -10.93 3.09
CA VAL A 22 26.34 -12.06 2.67
C VAL A 22 25.93 -13.37 3.31
N ILE A 23 25.63 -13.35 4.63
CA ILE A 23 25.15 -14.53 5.37
C ILE A 23 23.84 -15.06 4.76
N ARG A 24 22.90 -14.17 4.43
CA ARG A 24 21.61 -14.56 3.83
C ARG A 24 21.74 -15.08 2.40
N ASN A 25 22.67 -14.53 1.62
CA ASN A 25 22.98 -15.03 0.28
C ASN A 25 23.64 -16.43 0.33
N ALA A 26 24.26 -16.78 1.44
CA ALA A 26 24.78 -18.13 1.72
C ALA A 26 23.73 -19.11 2.27
N ASP A 27 22.42 -18.79 2.17
CA ASP A 27 21.29 -19.57 2.68
C ASP A 27 21.31 -19.81 4.20
N ILE A 28 21.92 -18.90 4.96
CA ILE A 28 21.91 -18.95 6.42
C ILE A 28 20.90 -17.93 6.96
N ASP A 29 19.86 -18.44 7.61
CA ASP A 29 18.79 -17.61 8.19
C ASP A 29 19.16 -17.13 9.60
N ILE A 30 19.76 -15.95 9.70
CA ILE A 30 19.99 -15.24 10.97
C ILE A 30 18.77 -14.39 11.33
N PRO A 31 18.26 -14.49 12.61
CA PRO A 31 17.10 -13.72 13.04
C PRO A 31 17.38 -12.22 13.14
N THR A 32 16.39 -11.42 12.76
CA THR A 32 16.38 -9.96 12.89
C THR A 32 14.98 -9.48 13.26
N LEU A 33 14.86 -8.32 13.96
CA LEU A 33 13.59 -7.64 14.22
C LEU A 33 13.65 -6.14 13.93
N CYS A 34 14.83 -5.59 13.65
CA CYS A 34 15.02 -4.16 13.36
C CYS A 34 15.75 -3.90 12.04
N TYR A 35 15.91 -4.92 11.21
CA TYR A 35 16.55 -4.80 9.90
C TYR A 35 15.53 -5.01 8.79
N HIS A 36 15.42 -4.01 7.94
CA HIS A 36 14.65 -4.05 6.70
C HIS A 36 15.51 -3.53 5.56
N SER A 37 15.54 -4.23 4.42
CA SER A 37 16.41 -3.89 3.28
C SER A 37 16.16 -2.50 2.68
N GLU A 38 15.00 -1.92 2.90
CA GLU A 38 14.60 -0.60 2.39
C GLU A 38 14.73 0.53 3.42
N LEU A 39 15.20 0.22 4.63
CA LEU A 39 15.40 1.18 5.70
C LEU A 39 16.89 1.33 6.03
N SER A 40 17.26 2.48 6.55
CA SER A 40 18.59 2.71 7.10
C SER A 40 18.91 1.71 8.21
N VAL A 41 20.18 1.34 8.37
CA VAL A 41 20.61 0.42 9.42
C VAL A 41 20.47 1.07 10.79
N TYR A 42 19.92 0.34 11.78
CA TYR A 42 19.74 0.83 13.14
C TYR A 42 20.46 -0.01 14.20
N GLY A 43 20.48 -1.36 14.04
CA GLY A 43 21.22 -2.27 14.91
C GLY A 43 20.65 -2.44 16.33
N ALA A 44 19.38 -2.07 16.59
CA ALA A 44 18.77 -2.03 17.91
C ALA A 44 18.52 -3.41 18.52
N CYS A 45 17.98 -4.38 17.75
CA CYS A 45 17.53 -5.66 18.30
C CYS A 45 18.67 -6.63 18.67
N ARG A 46 19.85 -6.49 18.09
CA ARG A 46 21.05 -7.32 18.33
C ARG A 46 20.90 -8.82 18.06
N LEU A 47 19.79 -9.27 17.48
CA LEU A 47 19.57 -10.68 17.17
C LEU A 47 20.50 -11.22 16.06
N CYS A 48 20.92 -10.34 15.15
CA CYS A 48 21.86 -10.67 14.09
C CYS A 48 23.33 -10.75 14.54
N THR A 49 23.62 -10.76 15.84
CA THR A 49 24.97 -10.83 16.39
C THR A 49 25.67 -12.11 15.91
N VAL A 50 26.90 -11.94 15.43
CA VAL A 50 27.85 -12.98 15.02
C VAL A 50 29.13 -12.85 15.84
N GLU A 51 30.02 -13.83 15.75
CA GLU A 51 31.29 -13.88 16.46
C GLU A 51 32.45 -14.06 15.47
N ASP A 52 33.55 -13.32 15.64
CA ASP A 52 34.76 -13.51 14.85
C ASP A 52 35.65 -14.62 15.43
N GLU A 53 36.74 -14.95 14.76
CA GLU A 53 37.71 -15.97 15.16
C GLU A 53 38.37 -15.70 16.54
N ARG A 54 38.33 -14.43 17.01
CA ARG A 54 38.88 -14.01 18.31
C ARG A 54 37.83 -13.98 19.40
N GLY A 55 36.60 -14.41 19.10
CA GLY A 55 35.49 -14.39 20.05
C GLY A 55 34.86 -13.02 20.27
N LYS A 56 35.18 -12.00 19.44
CA LYS A 56 34.53 -10.69 19.49
C LYS A 56 33.17 -10.78 18.81
N THR A 57 32.15 -10.29 19.48
CA THR A 57 30.77 -10.27 18.94
C THR A 57 30.40 -8.91 18.36
N PHE A 58 29.69 -8.90 17.23
CA PHE A 58 29.17 -7.68 16.59
C PHE A 58 27.85 -7.95 15.85
N ALA A 59 27.11 -6.89 15.55
CA ALA A 59 25.85 -6.98 14.79
C ALA A 59 26.14 -7.04 13.29
N SER A 60 25.86 -8.17 12.64
CA SER A 60 26.15 -8.39 11.22
C SER A 60 25.41 -7.41 10.28
N CYS A 61 24.25 -6.86 10.69
CA CYS A 61 23.48 -5.90 9.91
C CYS A 61 24.16 -4.52 9.77
N SER A 62 25.09 -4.16 10.66
CA SER A 62 25.76 -2.86 10.70
C SER A 62 27.26 -2.89 10.35
N GLU A 63 27.81 -4.05 10.06
CA GLU A 63 29.21 -4.21 9.72
C GLU A 63 29.36 -4.51 8.22
N PRO A 64 30.19 -3.74 7.47
CA PRO A 64 30.48 -4.05 6.07
C PRO A 64 31.30 -5.35 5.95
N PRO A 65 31.09 -6.14 4.89
CA PRO A 65 31.93 -7.32 4.63
C PRO A 65 33.36 -6.90 4.26
N ARG A 66 34.35 -7.70 4.66
CA ARG A 66 35.76 -7.49 4.34
C ARG A 66 36.39 -8.78 3.84
N ASP A 67 37.28 -8.66 2.89
CA ASP A 67 38.02 -9.80 2.35
C ASP A 67 38.84 -10.50 3.45
N GLY A 68 38.79 -11.84 3.48
CA GLY A 68 39.42 -12.65 4.49
C GLY A 68 38.72 -12.69 5.86
N MET A 69 37.58 -12.06 6.02
CA MET A 69 36.83 -12.06 7.30
C MET A 69 36.34 -13.47 7.64
N VAL A 70 36.57 -13.91 8.88
CA VAL A 70 36.08 -15.20 9.42
C VAL A 70 35.05 -14.94 10.50
N ILE A 71 33.87 -15.53 10.35
CA ILE A 71 32.75 -15.37 11.29
C ILE A 71 32.05 -16.69 11.57
N TYR A 72 31.44 -16.75 12.75
CA TYR A 72 30.58 -17.83 13.22
C TYR A 72 29.19 -17.28 13.50
N THR A 73 28.15 -18.01 13.05
CA THR A 73 26.77 -17.56 13.14
C THR A 73 25.96 -18.30 14.22
N ASN A 74 26.42 -19.47 14.67
CA ASN A 74 25.63 -20.42 15.47
C ASN A 74 26.37 -21.06 16.65
N THR A 75 27.34 -20.36 17.22
CA THR A 75 28.04 -20.89 18.43
C THR A 75 27.09 -21.01 19.62
N PRO A 76 27.35 -21.93 20.59
CA PRO A 76 26.54 -22.05 21.80
C PRO A 76 26.40 -20.73 22.56
N ARG A 77 27.41 -19.86 22.51
CA ARG A 77 27.39 -18.53 23.11
C ARG A 77 26.38 -17.61 22.41
N LEU A 78 26.37 -17.58 21.07
CA LEU A 78 25.42 -16.80 20.29
C LEU A 78 23.98 -17.28 20.50
N MET A 79 23.75 -18.59 20.60
CA MET A 79 22.42 -19.13 20.88
C MET A 79 21.89 -18.67 22.24
N LYS A 80 22.74 -18.69 23.28
CA LYS A 80 22.40 -18.15 24.62
C LYS A 80 22.09 -16.63 24.53
N TYR A 81 22.86 -15.86 23.80
CA TYR A 81 22.62 -14.42 23.63
C TYR A 81 21.28 -14.15 22.96
N ARG A 82 20.97 -14.80 21.84
CA ARG A 82 19.70 -14.62 21.14
C ARG A 82 18.51 -14.98 22.01
N LYS A 83 18.60 -16.09 22.75
CA LYS A 83 17.54 -16.48 23.69
C LYS A 83 17.34 -15.43 24.79
N MET A 84 18.41 -14.91 25.38
CA MET A 84 18.35 -13.87 26.42
C MET A 84 17.78 -12.56 25.86
N ILE A 85 18.17 -12.15 24.66
CA ILE A 85 17.62 -10.96 24.00
C ILE A 85 16.11 -11.11 23.78
N LEU A 86 15.65 -12.28 23.33
CA LEU A 86 14.22 -12.54 23.15
C LEU A 86 13.47 -12.53 24.48
N GLU A 87 14.03 -13.09 25.55
CA GLU A 87 13.43 -13.00 26.89
C GLU A 87 13.29 -11.55 27.37
N LEU A 88 14.31 -10.70 27.13
CA LEU A 88 14.25 -9.26 27.45
C LEU A 88 13.19 -8.52 26.64
N LEU A 89 13.09 -8.81 25.33
CA LEU A 89 12.05 -8.23 24.48
C LEU A 89 10.65 -8.67 24.93
N LEU A 90 10.49 -9.93 25.27
CA LEU A 90 9.22 -10.49 25.78
C LEU A 90 8.88 -9.97 27.18
N ALA A 91 9.86 -9.66 28.02
CA ALA A 91 9.63 -9.05 29.34
C ALA A 91 8.94 -7.68 29.21
N ALA A 92 9.36 -6.89 28.21
CA ALA A 92 8.79 -5.56 27.93
C ALA A 92 7.55 -5.60 27.02
N HIS A 93 7.06 -6.79 26.64
CA HIS A 93 5.93 -6.99 25.73
C HIS A 93 4.72 -7.57 26.47
N CYS A 94 3.50 -7.21 26.07
CA CYS A 94 2.28 -7.64 26.76
C CYS A 94 2.04 -9.16 26.77
N ARG A 95 2.60 -9.92 25.85
CA ARG A 95 2.49 -11.39 25.71
C ARG A 95 1.09 -11.98 25.55
N ASP A 96 0.07 -11.18 25.31
CA ASP A 96 -1.32 -11.61 25.10
C ASP A 96 -1.54 -12.13 23.68
N CYS A 97 -0.74 -13.15 23.31
CA CYS A 97 -0.67 -13.63 21.92
C CYS A 97 -2.00 -14.20 21.41
N THR A 98 -2.78 -14.86 22.26
CA THR A 98 -4.05 -15.49 21.88
C THR A 98 -5.12 -14.49 21.45
N THR A 99 -5.07 -13.27 21.98
CA THR A 99 -5.99 -12.17 21.66
C THR A 99 -5.37 -11.12 20.76
N CYS A 100 -4.11 -11.30 20.37
CA CYS A 100 -3.37 -10.34 19.57
C CYS A 100 -3.77 -10.44 18.09
N ILE A 101 -4.08 -9.30 17.47
CA ILE A 101 -4.40 -9.21 16.03
C ILE A 101 -3.25 -9.73 15.11
N LYS A 102 -2.01 -9.80 15.63
CA LYS A 102 -0.83 -10.28 14.91
C LYS A 102 -0.49 -11.74 15.24
N SER A 103 -1.33 -12.45 16.02
CA SER A 103 -1.10 -13.85 16.37
C SER A 103 -0.94 -14.74 15.13
N GLY A 104 0.05 -15.62 15.13
CA GLY A 104 0.40 -16.46 13.99
C GLY A 104 1.24 -15.79 12.90
N GLU A 105 1.27 -14.44 12.83
CA GLU A 105 2.06 -13.66 11.86
C GLU A 105 3.10 -12.74 12.55
N CYS A 106 3.25 -12.85 13.88
CA CYS A 106 4.16 -12.02 14.66
C CYS A 106 5.59 -12.58 14.59
N GLN A 107 6.53 -11.76 14.12
CA GLN A 107 7.95 -12.17 14.04
C GLN A 107 8.56 -12.44 15.42
N LEU A 108 8.18 -11.67 16.45
CA LEU A 108 8.65 -11.90 17.82
C LEU A 108 8.15 -13.25 18.36
N GLN A 109 6.88 -13.59 18.13
CA GLN A 109 6.28 -14.88 18.49
C GLN A 109 6.98 -16.05 17.78
N ALA A 110 7.19 -15.95 16.47
CA ALA A 110 7.86 -16.97 15.67
C ALA A 110 9.32 -17.18 16.13
N LEU A 111 10.05 -16.12 16.44
CA LEU A 111 11.43 -16.21 16.94
C LEU A 111 11.50 -16.76 18.36
N ALA A 112 10.56 -16.40 19.25
CA ALA A 112 10.48 -16.97 20.58
C ALA A 112 10.28 -18.49 20.53
N HIS A 113 9.37 -18.95 19.68
CA HIS A 113 9.16 -20.39 19.44
C HIS A 113 10.41 -21.06 18.86
N ARG A 114 11.01 -20.49 17.81
CA ARG A 114 12.22 -20.99 17.14
C ARG A 114 13.40 -21.15 18.11
N MET A 115 13.58 -20.24 19.08
CA MET A 115 14.67 -20.26 20.06
C MET A 115 14.31 -20.99 21.35
N GLY A 116 13.15 -21.64 21.42
CA GLY A 116 12.72 -22.42 22.57
C GLY A 116 12.60 -21.58 23.85
N VAL A 117 12.06 -20.37 23.75
CA VAL A 117 11.76 -19.50 24.91
C VAL A 117 10.45 -19.97 25.54
N THR A 118 10.50 -20.70 26.62
CA THR A 118 9.34 -21.22 27.35
C THR A 118 9.04 -20.41 28.62
N THR A 119 10.03 -19.71 29.14
CA THR A 119 9.90 -18.87 30.33
C THR A 119 10.58 -17.52 30.11
N VAL A 120 10.04 -16.48 30.72
CA VAL A 120 10.60 -15.12 30.71
C VAL A 120 11.03 -14.81 32.15
N ARG A 121 12.35 -14.77 32.40
CA ARG A 121 12.95 -14.60 33.72
C ARG A 121 12.92 -13.16 34.24
N PHE A 122 12.72 -12.18 33.33
CA PHE A 122 12.79 -10.78 33.66
C PHE A 122 11.40 -10.19 33.91
N GLU A 123 11.30 -9.31 34.92
CA GLU A 123 10.07 -8.58 35.20
C GLU A 123 9.79 -7.47 34.17
N ASN A 124 8.51 -7.20 33.96
CA ASN A 124 8.10 -6.07 33.12
C ASN A 124 8.18 -4.77 33.93
N THR A 125 9.10 -3.90 33.54
CA THR A 125 9.26 -2.55 34.14
C THR A 125 8.72 -1.45 33.24
N LYS A 126 8.09 -1.78 32.10
CA LYS A 126 7.55 -0.83 31.14
C LYS A 126 6.19 -0.31 31.61
N GLU A 127 6.00 1.01 31.54
CA GLU A 127 4.70 1.63 31.78
C GLU A 127 3.66 1.16 30.77
N GLN A 128 2.41 1.01 31.20
CA GLN A 128 1.29 0.68 30.32
C GLN A 128 0.68 1.97 29.78
N TYR A 129 0.39 1.98 28.50
CA TYR A 129 -0.16 3.13 27.79
C TYR A 129 -1.51 2.77 27.16
N PRO A 130 -2.44 3.73 27.06
CA PRO A 130 -3.71 3.52 26.36
C PRO A 130 -3.46 3.29 24.86
N LEU A 131 -4.36 2.53 24.22
CA LEU A 131 -4.39 2.36 22.78
C LEU A 131 -4.85 3.67 22.11
N ASP A 132 -4.26 3.98 20.97
CA ASP A 132 -4.66 5.12 20.16
C ASP A 132 -5.46 4.66 18.94
N PHE A 133 -6.79 4.85 19.01
CA PHE A 133 -7.78 4.57 17.96
C PHE A 133 -8.20 5.82 17.18
N SER A 134 -7.51 6.94 17.35
CA SER A 134 -7.95 8.22 16.78
C SER A 134 -7.93 8.26 15.24
N SER A 135 -7.01 7.49 14.62
CA SER A 135 -6.97 7.39 13.15
C SER A 135 -8.03 6.41 12.62
N PRO A 136 -8.77 6.73 11.56
CA PRO A 136 -9.66 5.79 10.89
C PRO A 136 -8.91 4.62 10.22
N SER A 137 -7.61 4.78 10.00
CA SER A 137 -6.79 3.87 9.20
C SER A 137 -5.97 2.89 10.03
N ILE A 138 -5.36 3.37 11.13
CA ILE A 138 -4.44 2.57 11.96
C ILE A 138 -4.74 2.72 13.45
N VAL A 139 -4.46 1.65 14.17
CA VAL A 139 -4.47 1.62 15.65
C VAL A 139 -3.03 1.48 16.13
N ARG A 140 -2.67 2.23 17.17
CA ARG A 140 -1.37 2.13 17.83
C ARG A 140 -1.53 1.54 19.23
N ASP A 141 -0.77 0.46 19.50
CA ASP A 141 -0.65 -0.18 20.80
C ASP A 141 0.80 -0.11 21.30
N PRO A 142 1.15 0.89 22.11
CA PRO A 142 2.51 1.05 22.60
C PRO A 142 3.01 -0.11 23.47
N ASN A 143 2.09 -0.90 24.06
CA ASN A 143 2.41 -2.02 24.93
C ASN A 143 2.98 -3.22 24.15
N LYS A 144 2.75 -3.26 22.83
CA LYS A 144 3.30 -4.25 21.90
C LYS A 144 4.56 -3.79 21.19
N CYS A 145 5.04 -2.57 21.47
CA CYS A 145 6.22 -2.01 20.83
C CYS A 145 7.51 -2.55 21.45
N ILE A 146 8.41 -3.05 20.57
CA ILE A 146 9.75 -3.54 20.96
C ILE A 146 10.87 -2.53 20.68
N LEU A 147 10.51 -1.29 20.36
CA LEU A 147 11.45 -0.18 20.10
C LEU A 147 12.48 -0.47 18.98
N CYS A 148 12.09 -1.22 17.94
CA CYS A 148 12.96 -1.53 16.81
C CYS A 148 13.25 -0.32 15.91
N GLY A 149 12.43 0.72 15.94
CA GLY A 149 12.58 1.95 15.15
C GLY A 149 12.22 1.83 13.67
N ASP A 150 11.73 0.69 13.20
CA ASP A 150 11.41 0.51 11.77
C ASP A 150 10.30 1.46 11.30
N CYS A 151 9.26 1.62 12.11
CA CYS A 151 8.14 2.53 11.81
C CYS A 151 8.57 4.02 11.81
N VAL A 152 9.48 4.40 12.69
CA VAL A 152 10.04 5.77 12.75
C VAL A 152 10.82 6.05 11.47
N ARG A 153 11.78 5.19 11.11
CA ARG A 153 12.57 5.32 9.89
C ARG A 153 11.75 5.24 8.61
N MET A 154 10.70 4.41 8.61
CA MET A 154 9.75 4.37 7.50
C MET A 154 9.01 5.71 7.36
N CYS A 155 8.53 6.28 8.47
CA CYS A 155 7.78 7.53 8.48
C CYS A 155 8.67 8.74 8.15
N ASP A 156 9.91 8.75 8.63
CA ASP A 156 10.90 9.81 8.41
C ASP A 156 11.62 9.64 7.07
N ASN A 157 12.47 8.62 6.94
CA ASN A 157 13.42 8.53 5.82
C ASN A 157 12.75 8.13 4.49
N VAL A 158 11.66 7.34 4.53
CA VAL A 158 11.00 6.84 3.32
C VAL A 158 9.80 7.69 2.93
N GLN A 159 9.02 8.12 3.91
CA GLN A 159 7.77 8.86 3.67
C GLN A 159 7.89 10.37 3.91
N SER A 160 8.96 10.85 4.53
CA SER A 160 9.16 12.28 4.87
C SER A 160 7.97 12.93 5.61
N VAL A 161 7.19 12.13 6.36
CA VAL A 161 5.99 12.61 7.09
C VAL A 161 6.31 12.99 8.52
N ASN A 162 7.19 12.24 9.20
CA ASN A 162 7.66 12.50 10.57
C ASN A 162 6.54 12.56 11.63
N ALA A 163 5.47 11.79 11.46
CA ALA A 163 4.33 11.80 12.38
C ALA A 163 4.62 11.12 13.73
N ILE A 164 5.63 10.23 13.79
CA ILE A 164 6.04 9.48 15.00
C ILE A 164 7.55 9.44 15.13
N ASP A 165 8.04 9.53 16.36
CA ASP A 165 9.45 9.42 16.68
C ASP A 165 9.63 8.83 18.08
N PHE A 166 10.89 8.57 18.49
CA PHE A 166 11.24 8.19 19.84
C PHE A 166 11.06 9.36 20.80
N ALA A 167 10.39 9.11 21.91
CA ALA A 167 10.29 10.02 23.04
C ALA A 167 10.81 9.33 24.31
N TYR A 168 11.30 10.17 25.25
CA TYR A 168 11.85 9.72 26.54
C TYR A 168 13.10 8.84 26.41
N ARG A 169 13.51 8.19 27.50
CA ARG A 169 14.70 7.32 27.55
C ARG A 169 14.57 6.26 28.65
N GLY A 170 15.42 5.23 28.57
CA GLY A 170 15.40 4.11 29.51
C GLY A 170 14.10 3.32 29.43
N THR A 171 13.54 2.94 30.56
CA THR A 171 12.28 2.17 30.66
C THR A 171 11.05 2.95 30.19
N LYS A 172 11.15 4.29 30.13
CA LYS A 172 10.10 5.18 29.63
C LYS A 172 10.16 5.43 28.14
N ALA A 173 11.17 4.90 27.43
CA ALA A 173 11.29 5.08 25.99
C ALA A 173 10.02 4.60 25.25
N LEU A 174 9.52 5.43 24.36
CA LEU A 174 8.24 5.23 23.67
C LEU A 174 8.35 5.74 22.23
N VAL A 175 7.73 5.07 21.29
CA VAL A 175 7.48 5.60 19.94
C VAL A 175 6.11 6.26 19.93
N THR A 176 6.07 7.57 19.73
CA THR A 176 4.84 8.36 19.84
C THR A 176 4.91 9.62 18.96
N PRO A 177 3.78 10.24 18.62
CA PRO A 177 3.77 11.61 18.11
C PRO A 177 4.35 12.62 19.11
N ALA A 178 4.80 13.77 18.61
CA ALA A 178 5.28 14.87 19.43
C ALA A 178 4.26 15.23 20.52
N PHE A 179 4.74 15.49 21.75
CA PHE A 179 3.93 15.83 22.93
C PHE A 179 2.88 14.77 23.31
N ASN A 180 3.09 13.51 22.93
CA ASN A 180 2.13 12.40 23.14
C ASN A 180 0.73 12.69 22.58
N LYS A 181 0.63 13.49 21.52
CA LYS A 181 -0.62 13.71 20.81
C LYS A 181 -1.19 12.39 20.25
N LYS A 182 -2.48 12.37 19.98
CA LYS A 182 -3.10 11.30 19.20
C LYS A 182 -2.60 11.36 17.76
N ILE A 183 -2.52 10.23 17.09
CA ILE A 183 -1.99 10.19 15.70
C ILE A 183 -2.85 11.01 14.73
N ALA A 184 -4.14 11.13 14.95
CA ALA A 184 -5.04 11.96 14.15
C ALA A 184 -4.77 13.48 14.28
N GLU A 185 -4.08 13.90 15.36
CA GLU A 185 -3.73 15.32 15.62
C GLU A 185 -2.38 15.72 14.99
N THR A 186 -1.83 14.85 14.12
CA THR A 186 -0.54 15.04 13.46
C THR A 186 -0.70 15.13 11.95
N ASP A 187 0.39 15.44 11.26
CA ASP A 187 0.43 15.43 9.79
C ASP A 187 0.43 14.00 9.18
N CYS A 188 0.03 12.99 9.95
CA CYS A 188 -0.06 11.62 9.47
C CYS A 188 -0.99 11.54 8.25
N VAL A 189 -0.46 11.01 7.15
CA VAL A 189 -1.18 10.84 5.87
C VAL A 189 -1.89 9.50 5.75
N ASN A 190 -1.99 8.74 6.82
CA ASN A 190 -2.68 7.45 6.89
C ASN A 190 -2.19 6.37 5.91
N CYS A 191 -0.97 6.49 5.36
CA CYS A 191 -0.44 5.57 4.34
C CYS A 191 -0.21 4.13 4.83
N GLY A 192 -0.16 3.89 6.15
CA GLY A 192 -0.01 2.57 6.77
C GLY A 192 1.35 1.89 6.56
N GLN A 193 2.35 2.55 5.97
CA GLN A 193 3.66 1.95 5.72
C GLN A 193 4.40 1.61 7.03
N CYS A 194 4.16 2.36 8.10
CA CYS A 194 4.65 2.04 9.46
C CYS A 194 4.13 0.68 9.98
N ARG A 195 2.89 0.30 9.62
CA ARG A 195 2.31 -1.03 9.93
C ARG A 195 2.99 -2.14 9.14
N VAL A 196 3.31 -1.89 7.87
CA VAL A 196 3.94 -2.89 6.98
C VAL A 196 5.29 -3.35 7.54
N VAL A 197 6.07 -2.44 8.10
CA VAL A 197 7.41 -2.74 8.65
C VAL A 197 7.39 -3.12 10.13
N CYS A 198 6.26 -3.03 10.83
CA CYS A 198 6.15 -3.37 12.24
C CYS A 198 6.25 -4.89 12.44
N PRO A 199 7.28 -5.41 13.15
CA PRO A 199 7.47 -6.85 13.36
C PRO A 199 6.50 -7.45 14.38
N THR A 200 5.80 -6.61 15.13
CA THR A 200 4.83 -7.01 16.16
C THR A 200 3.44 -6.41 15.86
N GLY A 201 2.50 -6.54 16.78
CA GLY A 201 1.16 -5.95 16.69
C GLY A 201 1.05 -4.51 17.23
N ALA A 202 2.18 -3.78 17.36
CA ALA A 202 2.18 -2.42 17.91
C ALA A 202 1.49 -1.39 17.00
N ILE A 203 1.44 -1.64 15.69
CA ILE A 203 0.67 -0.86 14.71
C ILE A 203 -0.16 -1.85 13.89
N SER A 204 -1.47 -1.66 13.90
CA SER A 204 -2.44 -2.50 13.20
C SER A 204 -3.42 -1.64 12.40
N ILE A 205 -4.27 -2.27 11.59
CA ILE A 205 -5.35 -1.59 10.87
C ILE A 205 -6.51 -1.35 11.84
N ASN A 206 -7.13 -0.19 11.74
CA ASN A 206 -8.43 0.06 12.37
C ASN A 206 -9.51 -0.64 11.56
N THR A 207 -10.04 -1.75 12.10
CA THR A 207 -10.84 -2.71 11.32
C THR A 207 -12.30 -2.32 11.20
N ASN A 208 -12.89 -2.61 10.03
CA ASN A 208 -14.33 -2.49 9.77
C ASN A 208 -15.01 -3.87 9.62
N ILE A 209 -14.33 -4.97 9.94
CA ILE A 209 -14.83 -6.33 9.69
C ILE A 209 -16.17 -6.56 10.39
N GLU A 210 -16.27 -6.24 11.67
CA GLU A 210 -17.46 -6.59 12.46
C GLU A 210 -18.70 -5.83 11.98
N VAL A 211 -18.58 -4.54 11.71
CA VAL A 211 -19.72 -3.74 11.20
C VAL A 211 -20.17 -4.22 9.81
N ILE A 212 -19.26 -4.72 8.99
CA ILE A 212 -19.62 -5.27 7.68
C ILE A 212 -20.35 -6.61 7.83
N TRP A 213 -19.92 -7.48 8.77
CA TRP A 213 -20.66 -8.70 9.08
C TRP A 213 -22.11 -8.42 9.51
N ASP A 214 -22.34 -7.35 10.29
CA ASP A 214 -23.69 -6.96 10.69
C ASP A 214 -24.55 -6.57 9.48
N PHE A 215 -24.00 -5.83 8.50
CA PHE A 215 -24.73 -5.48 7.27
C PHE A 215 -24.98 -6.68 6.35
N LEU A 216 -24.00 -7.59 6.23
CA LEU A 216 -24.18 -8.82 5.44
C LEU A 216 -25.27 -9.74 6.02
N ALA A 217 -25.53 -9.66 7.32
CA ALA A 217 -26.59 -10.41 7.99
C ALA A 217 -27.97 -9.73 7.91
N ASP A 218 -28.03 -8.43 7.60
CA ASP A 218 -29.28 -7.66 7.55
C ASP A 218 -29.98 -7.82 6.20
N LYS A 219 -31.14 -8.49 6.20
CA LYS A 219 -31.95 -8.75 5.00
C LYS A 219 -32.52 -7.48 4.33
N ASN A 220 -32.59 -6.35 5.06
CA ASN A 220 -33.07 -5.07 4.55
C ASN A 220 -31.95 -4.23 3.91
N THR A 221 -30.73 -4.72 3.95
CA THR A 221 -29.56 -4.09 3.36
C THR A 221 -29.13 -4.84 2.10
N LYS A 222 -28.73 -4.10 1.06
CA LYS A 222 -28.03 -4.60 -0.11
C LYS A 222 -26.59 -4.12 -0.02
N VAL A 223 -25.65 -5.07 0.12
CA VAL A 223 -24.22 -4.77 0.30
C VAL A 223 -23.49 -4.97 -1.01
N ILE A 224 -22.89 -3.89 -1.49
CA ILE A 224 -22.21 -3.83 -2.79
C ILE A 224 -20.72 -3.67 -2.56
N ALA A 225 -19.91 -4.53 -3.17
CA ALA A 225 -18.45 -4.47 -3.12
C ALA A 225 -17.84 -3.93 -4.41
N GLN A 226 -16.77 -3.14 -4.28
CA GLN A 226 -15.85 -2.83 -5.39
C GLN A 226 -14.42 -3.23 -5.02
N ILE A 227 -13.71 -3.93 -5.91
CA ILE A 227 -12.39 -4.52 -5.67
C ILE A 227 -11.32 -3.76 -6.45
N ALA A 228 -10.33 -3.18 -5.76
CA ALA A 228 -9.21 -2.51 -6.42
C ALA A 228 -8.28 -3.49 -7.16
N PRO A 229 -7.65 -3.07 -8.29
CA PRO A 229 -6.78 -3.92 -9.10
C PRO A 229 -5.68 -4.63 -8.30
N ALA A 230 -4.99 -3.94 -7.39
CA ALA A 230 -3.89 -4.51 -6.64
C ALA A 230 -4.28 -5.57 -5.59
N VAL A 231 -5.57 -5.70 -5.24
CA VAL A 231 -6.07 -6.72 -4.30
C VAL A 231 -5.95 -8.11 -4.90
N ARG A 232 -6.32 -8.25 -6.19
CA ARG A 232 -6.38 -9.54 -6.90
C ARG A 232 -5.06 -10.28 -7.03
N VAL A 233 -3.91 -9.58 -6.87
CA VAL A 233 -2.58 -10.16 -7.00
C VAL A 233 -1.89 -10.41 -5.66
N ALA A 234 -2.59 -10.18 -4.54
CA ALA A 234 -2.02 -10.31 -3.21
C ALA A 234 -2.75 -11.30 -2.30
N VAL A 235 -4.04 -11.56 -2.55
CA VAL A 235 -4.85 -12.46 -1.72
C VAL A 235 -4.40 -13.90 -1.88
N GLY A 236 -4.16 -14.37 -3.09
CA GLY A 236 -3.74 -15.75 -3.39
C GLY A 236 -2.46 -16.16 -2.65
N ASP A 237 -1.51 -15.23 -2.46
CA ASP A 237 -0.27 -15.46 -1.69
C ASP A 237 -0.53 -16.03 -0.28
N GLN A 238 -1.69 -15.73 0.31
CA GLN A 238 -2.06 -16.09 1.69
C GLN A 238 -2.82 -17.42 1.80
N PHE A 239 -3.17 -18.01 0.65
CA PHE A 239 -3.91 -19.27 0.53
C PHE A 239 -3.16 -20.33 -0.29
N GLY A 240 -1.83 -20.19 -0.39
CA GLY A 240 -0.97 -21.18 -1.04
C GLY A 240 -1.00 -21.18 -2.56
N LEU A 241 -1.66 -20.21 -3.19
CA LEU A 241 -1.66 -20.06 -4.65
C LEU A 241 -0.33 -19.46 -5.15
N PRO A 242 -0.01 -19.56 -6.43
CA PRO A 242 1.19 -18.96 -7.01
C PRO A 242 1.28 -17.47 -6.70
N ARG A 243 2.49 -17.01 -6.36
CA ARG A 243 2.71 -15.60 -5.99
C ARG A 243 2.32 -14.66 -7.11
N GLY A 244 1.51 -13.65 -6.78
CA GLY A 244 1.07 -12.65 -7.73
C GLY A 244 0.05 -13.16 -8.75
N GLU A 245 -0.52 -14.34 -8.58
CA GLU A 245 -1.62 -14.85 -9.42
C GLU A 245 -2.81 -13.88 -9.35
N ASN A 246 -3.40 -13.59 -10.51
CA ASN A 246 -4.64 -12.84 -10.59
C ASN A 246 -5.83 -13.72 -10.19
N VAL A 247 -6.33 -13.51 -8.99
CA VAL A 247 -7.44 -14.30 -8.43
C VAL A 247 -8.79 -13.57 -8.47
N MET A 248 -8.98 -12.60 -9.38
CA MET A 248 -10.20 -11.77 -9.43
C MET A 248 -11.48 -12.61 -9.44
N GLY A 249 -11.58 -13.63 -10.28
CA GLY A 249 -12.78 -14.46 -10.33
C GLY A 249 -13.04 -15.27 -9.06
N LYS A 250 -11.99 -15.69 -8.35
CA LYS A 250 -12.14 -16.30 -7.01
C LYS A 250 -12.56 -15.29 -5.94
N LEU A 251 -12.15 -14.02 -6.08
CA LEU A 251 -12.58 -12.95 -5.19
C LEU A 251 -14.06 -12.64 -5.36
N VAL A 252 -14.58 -12.62 -6.58
CA VAL A 252 -16.01 -12.47 -6.83
C VAL A 252 -16.79 -13.60 -6.16
N ASN A 253 -16.41 -14.86 -6.41
CA ASN A 253 -17.06 -16.03 -5.81
C ASN A 253 -17.04 -15.98 -4.27
N VAL A 254 -15.90 -15.69 -3.65
CA VAL A 254 -15.82 -15.65 -2.18
C VAL A 254 -16.67 -14.55 -1.59
N LEU A 255 -16.76 -13.37 -2.23
CA LEU A 255 -17.57 -12.27 -1.73
C LEU A 255 -19.06 -12.60 -1.80
N HIS A 256 -19.54 -13.20 -2.88
CA HIS A 256 -20.91 -13.71 -2.95
C HIS A 256 -21.19 -14.74 -1.83
N ARG A 257 -20.27 -15.66 -1.57
CA ARG A 257 -20.39 -16.63 -0.46
C ARG A 257 -20.34 -15.99 0.93
N LEU A 258 -19.67 -14.87 1.07
CA LEU A 258 -19.69 -14.08 2.31
C LEU A 258 -20.98 -13.28 2.50
N GLY A 259 -21.79 -13.14 1.45
CA GLY A 259 -23.11 -12.50 1.50
C GLY A 259 -23.18 -11.13 0.83
N PHE A 260 -22.16 -10.71 0.08
CA PHE A 260 -22.27 -9.51 -0.76
C PHE A 260 -23.25 -9.75 -1.90
N ASP A 261 -24.16 -8.81 -2.12
CA ASP A 261 -25.22 -8.92 -3.15
C ASP A 261 -24.67 -8.66 -4.56
N GLU A 262 -23.70 -7.74 -4.70
CA GLU A 262 -23.10 -7.37 -5.98
C GLU A 262 -21.61 -7.12 -5.79
N VAL A 263 -20.79 -7.55 -6.75
CA VAL A 263 -19.33 -7.46 -6.71
C VAL A 263 -18.78 -6.90 -8.01
N TYR A 264 -18.18 -5.72 -7.94
CA TYR A 264 -17.65 -4.97 -9.08
C TYR A 264 -16.13 -4.84 -9.06
N ASP A 265 -15.56 -4.52 -10.20
CA ASP A 265 -14.14 -4.25 -10.37
C ASP A 265 -13.89 -2.72 -10.42
N THR A 266 -13.09 -2.20 -9.47
CA THR A 266 -12.71 -0.77 -9.45
C THR A 266 -11.89 -0.35 -10.69
N SER A 267 -11.42 -1.30 -11.53
CA SER A 267 -10.85 -0.97 -12.84
C SER A 267 -11.80 -0.15 -13.71
N TYR A 268 -13.12 -0.33 -13.53
CA TYR A 268 -14.15 0.49 -14.16
C TYR A 268 -14.07 1.96 -13.71
N GLY A 269 -13.90 2.20 -12.40
CA GLY A 269 -13.67 3.55 -11.86
C GLY A 269 -12.33 4.15 -12.31
N ALA A 270 -11.32 3.31 -12.52
CA ALA A 270 -10.04 3.75 -13.07
C ALA A 270 -10.18 4.21 -14.53
N ASP A 271 -11.03 3.56 -15.33
CA ASP A 271 -11.34 4.00 -16.71
C ASP A 271 -11.96 5.40 -16.72
N LEU A 272 -12.88 5.70 -15.79
CA LEU A 272 -13.43 7.04 -15.61
C LEU A 272 -12.34 8.07 -15.29
N THR A 273 -11.45 7.71 -14.34
CA THR A 273 -10.34 8.60 -13.95
C THR A 273 -9.41 8.89 -15.12
N VAL A 274 -9.09 7.91 -15.97
CA VAL A 274 -8.26 8.13 -17.17
C VAL A 274 -8.90 9.13 -18.13
N ILE A 275 -10.21 9.01 -18.34
CA ILE A 275 -10.94 9.91 -19.25
C ILE A 275 -10.91 11.35 -18.72
N GLU A 276 -11.37 11.55 -17.50
CA GLU A 276 -11.47 12.89 -16.91
C GLU A 276 -10.09 13.54 -16.68
N GLU A 277 -9.12 12.78 -16.13
CA GLU A 277 -7.79 13.32 -15.83
C GLU A 277 -6.98 13.65 -17.09
N SER A 278 -7.17 12.90 -18.19
CA SER A 278 -6.54 13.23 -19.46
C SER A 278 -7.21 14.42 -20.16
N GLU A 279 -8.51 14.63 -20.00
CA GLU A 279 -9.19 15.86 -20.49
C GLU A 279 -8.72 17.08 -19.70
N GLU A 280 -8.67 16.98 -18.37
CA GLU A 280 -8.13 18.04 -17.53
C GLU A 280 -6.66 18.38 -17.90
N LEU A 281 -5.83 17.37 -18.21
CA LEU A 281 -4.46 17.59 -18.68
C LEU A 281 -4.45 18.39 -19.98
N LEU A 282 -5.28 18.04 -20.97
CA LEU A 282 -5.36 18.75 -22.24
C LEU A 282 -5.82 20.21 -22.06
N GLU A 283 -6.81 20.46 -21.20
CA GLU A 283 -7.27 21.80 -20.87
C GLU A 283 -6.15 22.65 -20.23
N ARG A 284 -5.41 22.08 -19.27
CA ARG A 284 -4.28 22.76 -18.62
C ARG A 284 -3.10 22.99 -19.57
N LEU A 285 -2.85 22.06 -20.50
CA LEU A 285 -1.85 22.25 -21.55
C LEU A 285 -2.23 23.37 -22.53
N ALA A 286 -3.52 23.54 -22.80
CA ALA A 286 -4.02 24.60 -23.68
C ALA A 286 -4.00 25.97 -22.99
N SER A 287 -4.37 26.06 -21.72
CA SER A 287 -4.37 27.31 -20.95
C SER A 287 -2.96 27.69 -20.42
N GLY A 288 -2.07 26.72 -20.21
CA GLY A 288 -0.77 26.93 -19.56
C GLY A 288 -0.87 27.15 -18.04
N GLU A 289 -2.05 26.96 -17.43
CA GLU A 289 -2.28 27.21 -16.03
C GLU A 289 -2.21 25.94 -15.17
N ASN A 290 -1.81 26.08 -13.91
CA ASN A 290 -1.75 25.02 -12.90
C ASN A 290 -0.99 23.75 -13.35
N LEU A 291 0.10 23.92 -14.11
CA LEU A 291 1.04 22.87 -14.47
C LEU A 291 2.22 22.85 -13.45
N PRO A 292 2.82 21.67 -13.21
CA PRO A 292 2.37 20.36 -13.68
C PRO A 292 1.05 19.93 -13.07
N LEU A 293 0.26 19.14 -13.81
CA LEU A 293 -0.90 18.43 -13.26
C LEU A 293 -0.40 17.26 -12.40
N PHE A 294 -0.71 17.27 -11.11
CA PHE A 294 -0.44 16.14 -10.22
C PHE A 294 -1.65 15.21 -10.15
N THR A 295 -1.43 13.90 -10.31
CA THR A 295 -2.51 12.91 -10.13
C THR A 295 -3.08 12.96 -8.72
N SER A 296 -4.37 12.70 -8.56
CA SER A 296 -5.09 12.79 -7.28
C SER A 296 -5.64 11.45 -6.77
N CYS A 297 -5.37 10.34 -7.45
CA CYS A 297 -5.88 9.01 -7.10
C CYS A 297 -5.33 8.45 -5.78
N CYS A 298 -4.17 8.96 -5.27
CA CYS A 298 -3.55 8.53 -4.02
C CYS A 298 -3.87 9.49 -2.86
N PRO A 299 -4.79 9.13 -1.92
CA PRO A 299 -5.21 10.05 -0.85
C PRO A 299 -4.10 10.41 0.14
N ALA A 300 -3.14 9.53 0.36
CA ALA A 300 -1.99 9.82 1.21
C ALA A 300 -1.06 10.87 0.58
N TRP A 301 -0.92 10.87 -0.74
CA TRP A 301 -0.21 11.91 -1.49
C TRP A 301 -0.98 13.24 -1.45
N VAL A 302 -2.27 13.21 -1.72
CA VAL A 302 -3.12 14.42 -1.68
C VAL A 302 -2.99 15.11 -0.33
N LYS A 303 -3.16 14.38 0.78
CA LYS A 303 -3.01 14.92 2.14
C LYS A 303 -1.58 15.42 2.41
N PHE A 304 -0.56 14.74 1.91
CA PHE A 304 0.82 15.18 2.02
C PHE A 304 1.05 16.50 1.29
N CYS A 305 0.52 16.64 0.06
CA CYS A 305 0.59 17.85 -0.72
C CYS A 305 -0.12 19.02 -0.03
N GLU A 306 -1.34 18.83 0.42
CA GLU A 306 -2.13 19.84 1.14
C GLU A 306 -1.43 20.33 2.43
N ASN A 307 -0.84 19.41 3.20
CA ASN A 307 -0.18 19.75 4.46
C ASN A 307 1.17 20.43 4.25
N ARG A 308 1.95 20.00 3.26
CA ARG A 308 3.37 20.40 3.14
C ARG A 308 3.63 21.35 1.98
N TYR A 309 2.79 21.34 0.97
CA TYR A 309 2.89 22.12 -0.26
C TYR A 309 1.57 22.80 -0.64
N PRO A 310 0.96 23.58 0.27
CA PRO A 310 -0.36 24.17 0.05
C PRO A 310 -0.42 25.06 -1.22
N ASP A 311 0.67 25.73 -1.57
CA ASP A 311 0.75 26.56 -2.78
C ASP A 311 0.66 25.74 -4.08
N LEU A 312 1.04 24.46 -4.03
CA LEU A 312 0.97 23.53 -5.14
C LEU A 312 -0.29 22.64 -5.10
N ALA A 313 -1.14 22.77 -4.07
CA ALA A 313 -2.38 22.01 -4.00
C ALA A 313 -3.34 22.30 -5.16
N LYS A 314 -3.31 23.51 -5.71
CA LYS A 314 -4.05 23.89 -6.93
C LYS A 314 -3.64 23.10 -8.18
N ASN A 315 -2.46 22.52 -8.17
CA ASN A 315 -1.95 21.70 -9.25
C ASN A 315 -2.43 20.23 -9.17
N LEU A 316 -3.02 19.82 -8.04
CA LEU A 316 -3.68 18.51 -7.96
C LEU A 316 -4.83 18.43 -8.96
N SER A 317 -5.01 17.25 -9.56
CA SER A 317 -6.17 17.00 -10.43
C SER A 317 -7.46 17.17 -9.64
N THR A 318 -8.45 17.80 -10.25
CA THR A 318 -9.81 17.95 -9.70
C THR A 318 -10.55 16.62 -9.69
N CYS A 319 -10.08 15.62 -10.42
CA CYS A 319 -10.66 14.30 -10.48
C CYS A 319 -10.73 13.65 -9.09
N ARG A 320 -11.83 13.01 -8.78
CA ARG A 320 -11.91 12.10 -7.63
C ARG A 320 -11.08 10.83 -7.92
N SER A 321 -10.69 10.11 -6.89
CA SER A 321 -9.99 8.83 -7.11
C SER A 321 -10.91 7.78 -7.74
N PRO A 322 -10.37 6.73 -8.42
CA PRO A 322 -11.17 5.64 -8.96
C PRO A 322 -12.18 5.05 -7.97
N GLN A 323 -11.77 4.89 -6.70
CA GLN A 323 -12.66 4.47 -5.62
C GLN A 323 -13.86 5.39 -5.48
N GLN A 324 -13.62 6.70 -5.42
CA GLN A 324 -14.65 7.70 -5.18
C GLN A 324 -15.55 7.90 -6.40
N MET A 325 -14.98 7.99 -7.60
CA MET A 325 -15.76 8.08 -8.85
C MET A 325 -16.72 6.89 -8.95
N PHE A 326 -16.20 5.69 -8.74
CA PHE A 326 -17.03 4.50 -8.86
C PHE A 326 -18.06 4.38 -7.72
N GLY A 327 -17.70 4.80 -6.50
CA GLY A 327 -18.64 4.89 -5.39
C GLY A 327 -19.81 5.83 -5.70
N ALA A 328 -19.53 7.02 -6.26
CA ALA A 328 -20.55 7.98 -6.67
C ALA A 328 -21.47 7.43 -7.79
N VAL A 329 -20.89 6.74 -8.78
CA VAL A 329 -21.64 6.07 -9.85
C VAL A 329 -22.55 4.97 -9.31
N ILE A 330 -22.03 4.10 -8.45
CA ILE A 330 -22.82 3.05 -7.79
C ILE A 330 -23.96 3.67 -6.99
N ARG A 331 -23.67 4.71 -6.19
CA ARG A 331 -24.68 5.39 -5.37
C ARG A 331 -25.78 6.04 -6.23
N GLU A 332 -25.39 6.67 -7.34
CA GLU A 332 -26.33 7.28 -8.28
C GLU A 332 -27.21 6.24 -8.99
N TYR A 333 -26.60 5.12 -9.43
CA TYR A 333 -27.31 4.02 -10.10
C TYR A 333 -28.38 3.40 -9.21
N TYR A 334 -28.04 3.15 -7.93
CA TYR A 334 -28.97 2.52 -6.98
C TYR A 334 -29.88 3.51 -6.24
N LYS A 335 -29.95 4.79 -6.64
CA LYS A 335 -31.03 5.70 -6.23
C LYS A 335 -32.40 5.23 -6.74
N ASP A 336 -32.40 4.53 -7.85
CA ASP A 336 -33.60 3.95 -8.44
C ASP A 336 -34.15 2.83 -7.55
N PRO A 337 -35.40 2.94 -7.03
CA PRO A 337 -36.02 1.92 -6.19
C PRO A 337 -36.14 0.55 -6.87
N GLU A 338 -36.29 0.49 -8.19
CA GLU A 338 -36.35 -0.77 -8.92
C GLU A 338 -35.01 -1.51 -8.88
N LYS A 339 -33.89 -0.78 -8.92
CA LYS A 339 -32.53 -1.34 -8.89
C LYS A 339 -32.07 -1.72 -7.48
N ASN A 340 -32.49 -0.98 -6.47
CA ASN A 340 -32.12 -1.27 -5.08
C ASN A 340 -33.08 -2.28 -4.40
N GLY A 341 -34.21 -2.61 -5.04
CA GLY A 341 -35.21 -3.53 -4.49
C GLY A 341 -35.86 -3.05 -3.20
N GLY A 342 -35.90 -1.73 -2.97
CA GLY A 342 -36.41 -1.12 -1.74
C GLY A 342 -35.48 -1.29 -0.52
N LYS A 343 -34.29 -1.83 -0.70
CA LYS A 343 -33.30 -2.03 0.37
C LYS A 343 -32.40 -0.81 0.57
N ARG A 344 -31.85 -0.69 1.77
CA ARG A 344 -30.75 0.23 2.05
C ARG A 344 -29.49 -0.24 1.31
N ILE A 345 -28.82 0.67 0.60
CA ILE A 345 -27.54 0.39 -0.04
C ILE A 345 -26.40 0.66 0.93
N VAL A 346 -25.48 -0.29 1.06
CA VAL A 346 -24.21 -0.15 1.75
C VAL A 346 -23.09 -0.45 0.74
N SER A 347 -22.30 0.57 0.43
CA SER A 347 -21.16 0.48 -0.51
C SER A 347 -19.88 0.21 0.26
N VAL A 348 -19.20 -0.89 -0.08
CA VAL A 348 -17.95 -1.32 0.53
C VAL A 348 -16.85 -1.36 -0.53
N SER A 349 -15.76 -0.65 -0.31
CA SER A 349 -14.60 -0.75 -1.18
C SER A 349 -13.50 -1.63 -0.57
N ILE A 350 -12.97 -2.56 -1.36
CA ILE A 350 -11.91 -3.47 -0.96
C ILE A 350 -10.59 -2.98 -1.57
N MET A 351 -9.70 -2.45 -0.71
CA MET A 351 -8.58 -1.63 -1.14
C MET A 351 -7.22 -2.13 -0.62
N PRO A 352 -6.14 -1.97 -1.37
CA PRO A 352 -4.78 -2.29 -0.90
C PRO A 352 -4.22 -1.24 0.08
N CYS A 353 -5.00 -0.25 0.44
CA CYS A 353 -4.56 1.02 1.02
C CYS A 353 -5.32 1.35 2.30
N THR A 354 -4.61 1.78 3.35
CA THR A 354 -5.22 2.24 4.60
C THR A 354 -5.70 3.69 4.52
N ALA A 355 -5.05 4.54 3.70
CA ALA A 355 -5.46 5.93 3.52
C ALA A 355 -6.84 6.07 2.84
N LYS A 356 -7.31 5.05 2.13
CA LYS A 356 -8.67 4.99 1.57
C LYS A 356 -9.76 5.00 2.64
N LYS A 357 -9.46 4.55 3.87
CA LYS A 357 -10.39 4.67 5.02
C LYS A 357 -10.58 6.11 5.47
N GLU A 358 -9.57 6.94 5.33
CA GLU A 358 -9.67 8.38 5.66
C GLU A 358 -10.26 9.16 4.47
N GLU A 359 -9.95 8.76 3.24
CA GLU A 359 -10.49 9.41 2.04
C GLU A 359 -12.02 9.45 2.03
N ILE A 360 -12.70 8.37 2.41
CA ILE A 360 -14.17 8.33 2.41
C ILE A 360 -14.81 9.27 3.44
N LEU A 361 -14.04 9.71 4.45
CA LEU A 361 -14.53 10.62 5.50
C LEU A 361 -14.34 12.10 5.15
N ARG A 362 -13.64 12.39 4.04
CA ARG A 362 -13.42 13.77 3.60
C ARG A 362 -14.70 14.38 3.04
N PRO A 363 -14.96 15.67 3.26
CA PRO A 363 -16.19 16.33 2.76
C PRO A 363 -16.38 16.19 1.25
N GLU A 364 -15.27 16.28 0.48
CA GLU A 364 -15.27 16.14 -0.99
C GLU A 364 -15.55 14.71 -1.48
N SER A 365 -15.60 13.73 -0.58
CA SER A 365 -15.95 12.32 -0.86
C SER A 365 -17.44 12.04 -0.68
N SER A 366 -18.27 13.07 -0.75
CA SER A 366 -19.72 12.97 -0.62
C SER A 366 -20.42 13.65 -1.79
N THR A 367 -21.54 13.06 -2.21
CA THR A 367 -22.45 13.63 -3.22
C THR A 367 -23.74 14.02 -2.51
N ASN A 368 -24.18 15.28 -2.66
CA ASN A 368 -25.37 15.79 -2.00
C ASN A 368 -25.39 15.58 -0.45
N GLY A 369 -24.23 15.73 0.20
CA GLY A 369 -24.07 15.59 1.64
C GLY A 369 -24.14 14.15 2.17
N LYS A 370 -24.13 13.15 1.29
CA LYS A 370 -24.08 11.72 1.64
C LYS A 370 -22.77 11.13 1.15
N GLN A 371 -22.09 10.37 1.99
CA GLN A 371 -20.90 9.63 1.61
C GLN A 371 -21.20 8.67 0.47
N ASP A 372 -20.36 8.64 -0.55
CA ASP A 372 -20.53 7.76 -1.71
C ASP A 372 -20.13 6.33 -1.40
N ILE A 373 -19.23 6.14 -0.44
CA ILE A 373 -18.77 4.82 0.06
C ILE A 373 -18.94 4.81 1.57
N ASP A 374 -19.59 3.76 2.09
CA ASP A 374 -19.86 3.66 3.53
C ASP A 374 -18.65 3.10 4.29
N TYR A 375 -17.96 2.07 3.73
CA TYR A 375 -16.85 1.41 4.41
C TYR A 375 -15.72 1.01 3.45
N VAL A 376 -14.51 0.92 4.01
CA VAL A 376 -13.34 0.39 3.31
C VAL A 376 -12.81 -0.83 4.06
N LEU A 377 -12.72 -1.96 3.38
CA LEU A 377 -11.95 -3.12 3.80
C LEU A 377 -10.58 -3.09 3.14
N THR A 378 -9.54 -3.31 3.91
CA THR A 378 -8.21 -3.56 3.33
C THR A 378 -8.09 -5.02 2.85
N THR A 379 -7.12 -5.29 1.98
CA THR A 379 -6.82 -6.67 1.55
C THR A 379 -6.61 -7.63 2.72
N THR A 380 -5.89 -7.16 3.78
CA THR A 380 -5.67 -8.00 4.98
C THR A 380 -6.92 -8.22 5.80
N GLU A 381 -7.86 -7.27 5.84
CA GLU A 381 -9.17 -7.47 6.47
C GLU A 381 -10.00 -8.49 5.70
N LEU A 382 -10.04 -8.41 4.35
CA LEU A 382 -10.72 -9.41 3.52
C LEU A 382 -10.13 -10.82 3.74
N ILE A 383 -8.80 -10.97 3.75
CA ILE A 383 -8.14 -12.25 4.05
C ILE A 383 -8.60 -12.79 5.41
N THR A 384 -8.73 -11.91 6.40
CA THR A 384 -9.21 -12.28 7.74
C THR A 384 -10.67 -12.75 7.71
N MET A 385 -11.54 -12.07 6.95
CA MET A 385 -12.94 -12.49 6.77
C MET A 385 -13.03 -13.87 6.12
N ILE A 386 -12.25 -14.12 5.05
CA ILE A 386 -12.21 -15.42 4.36
C ILE A 386 -11.75 -16.52 5.33
N ARG A 387 -10.68 -16.28 6.12
CA ARG A 387 -10.21 -17.24 7.12
C ARG A 387 -11.24 -17.53 8.21
N LYS A 388 -11.93 -16.47 8.71
CA LYS A 388 -13.01 -16.61 9.71
C LYS A 388 -14.21 -17.40 9.19
N SER A 389 -14.54 -17.28 7.90
CA SER A 389 -15.67 -18.00 7.30
C SER A 389 -15.41 -19.50 7.08
N GLY A 390 -14.13 -19.93 7.15
CA GLY A 390 -13.74 -21.31 6.88
C GLY A 390 -13.81 -21.75 5.40
N ILE A 391 -14.02 -20.78 4.48
CA ILE A 391 -14.03 -21.05 3.03
C ILE A 391 -12.61 -21.40 2.57
N ARG A 392 -12.47 -22.50 1.85
CA ARG A 392 -11.19 -22.89 1.22
C ARG A 392 -11.03 -22.14 -0.10
N PHE A 393 -10.39 -20.98 -0.01
CA PHE A 393 -10.23 -20.04 -1.11
C PHE A 393 -9.52 -20.65 -2.33
N GLU A 394 -8.54 -21.49 -2.09
CA GLU A 394 -7.77 -22.19 -3.13
C GLU A 394 -8.63 -23.06 -4.06
N ASN A 395 -9.74 -23.59 -3.54
CA ASN A 395 -10.64 -24.51 -4.25
C ASN A 395 -11.83 -23.82 -4.93
N LEU A 396 -11.94 -22.49 -4.81
CA LEU A 396 -13.06 -21.77 -5.42
C LEU A 396 -12.97 -21.78 -6.95
N GLU A 397 -14.13 -21.91 -7.59
CA GLU A 397 -14.29 -21.65 -9.01
C GLU A 397 -14.24 -20.15 -9.29
N ILE A 398 -13.93 -19.78 -10.54
CA ILE A 398 -13.91 -18.40 -10.99
C ILE A 398 -15.32 -17.95 -11.37
N GLU A 399 -15.70 -16.75 -10.96
CA GLU A 399 -16.94 -16.07 -11.34
C GLU A 399 -16.62 -14.74 -12.02
N ALA A 400 -17.49 -14.28 -12.91
CA ALA A 400 -17.41 -12.95 -13.50
C ALA A 400 -17.92 -11.89 -12.50
N SER A 401 -17.40 -10.67 -12.61
CA SER A 401 -17.96 -9.53 -11.90
C SER A 401 -19.38 -9.23 -12.38
N ASP A 402 -20.21 -8.70 -11.50
CA ASP A 402 -21.60 -8.40 -11.80
C ASP A 402 -21.77 -7.27 -12.84
N MET A 403 -22.93 -7.25 -13.50
CA MET A 403 -23.31 -6.20 -14.43
C MET A 403 -24.19 -5.15 -13.73
N PRO A 404 -24.22 -3.88 -14.19
CA PRO A 404 -23.68 -3.43 -15.48
C PRO A 404 -22.22 -2.97 -15.47
N PHE A 405 -21.52 -2.97 -14.32
CA PHE A 405 -20.19 -2.38 -14.17
C PHE A 405 -19.06 -3.43 -14.14
N GLY A 406 -19.27 -4.59 -14.73
CA GLY A 406 -18.38 -5.75 -14.58
C GLY A 406 -17.13 -5.76 -15.47
N ILE A 407 -16.98 -4.83 -16.42
CA ILE A 407 -15.89 -4.86 -17.40
C ILE A 407 -15.08 -3.58 -17.36
N GLY A 408 -13.81 -3.69 -16.93
CA GLY A 408 -12.80 -2.64 -17.04
C GLY A 408 -11.82 -2.87 -18.19
N SER A 409 -11.12 -1.83 -18.63
CA SER A 409 -10.07 -1.92 -19.64
C SER A 409 -8.74 -2.40 -19.07
N GLY A 410 -7.79 -2.78 -19.92
CA GLY A 410 -6.41 -3.04 -19.53
C GLY A 410 -5.74 -1.83 -18.90
N ALA A 411 -6.08 -0.60 -19.36
CA ALA A 411 -5.61 0.64 -18.76
C ALA A 411 -6.07 0.78 -17.30
N GLY A 412 -7.32 0.44 -16.97
CA GLY A 412 -7.83 0.47 -15.60
C GLY A 412 -7.14 -0.55 -14.68
N VAL A 413 -6.80 -1.73 -15.19
CA VAL A 413 -6.15 -2.80 -14.38
C VAL A 413 -4.75 -2.40 -13.92
N ILE A 414 -3.96 -1.74 -14.76
CA ILE A 414 -2.56 -1.38 -14.44
C ILE A 414 -2.42 -0.23 -13.43
N PHE A 415 -3.50 0.44 -13.02
CA PHE A 415 -3.48 1.48 -11.97
C PHE A 415 -2.87 1.03 -10.64
N GLY A 416 -2.81 -0.27 -10.39
CA GLY A 416 -2.24 -0.82 -9.16
C GLY A 416 -0.72 -0.75 -9.05
N VAL A 417 0.01 -0.48 -10.14
CA VAL A 417 1.47 -0.38 -10.20
C VAL A 417 1.93 1.05 -10.42
N THR A 418 3.15 1.38 -10.02
CA THR A 418 3.74 2.70 -10.28
C THR A 418 4.00 2.89 -11.78
N GLY A 419 3.54 4.02 -12.32
CA GLY A 419 3.55 4.33 -13.75
C GLY A 419 2.29 3.88 -14.49
N GLY A 420 1.39 3.15 -13.81
CA GLY A 420 0.17 2.63 -14.44
C GLY A 420 -0.83 3.72 -14.80
N VAL A 421 -0.95 4.78 -13.98
CA VAL A 421 -1.81 5.93 -14.28
C VAL A 421 -1.26 6.70 -15.47
N THR A 422 0.04 7.03 -15.45
CA THR A 422 0.72 7.71 -16.56
C THR A 422 0.60 6.91 -17.86
N GLU A 423 0.86 5.60 -17.81
CA GLU A 423 0.72 4.73 -18.99
C GLU A 423 -0.72 4.76 -19.54
N ALA A 424 -1.74 4.71 -18.67
CA ALA A 424 -3.14 4.74 -19.07
C ALA A 424 -3.53 6.07 -19.74
N VAL A 425 -3.09 7.21 -19.18
CA VAL A 425 -3.28 8.55 -19.77
C VAL A 425 -2.58 8.65 -21.14
N LEU A 426 -1.32 8.20 -21.23
CA LEU A 426 -0.58 8.19 -22.50
C LEU A 426 -1.25 7.34 -23.58
N ARG A 427 -1.82 6.18 -23.21
CA ARG A 427 -2.58 5.33 -24.13
C ARG A 427 -3.80 6.06 -24.71
N ARG A 428 -4.51 6.84 -23.88
CA ARG A 428 -5.67 7.61 -24.33
C ARG A 428 -5.29 8.75 -25.27
N LEU A 429 -4.22 9.46 -24.97
CA LEU A 429 -3.77 10.60 -25.79
C LEU A 429 -3.25 10.19 -27.18
N ARG A 430 -2.83 8.96 -27.38
CA ARG A 430 -2.36 8.48 -28.69
C ARG A 430 -3.49 7.95 -29.56
N GLU A 431 -3.49 8.33 -30.86
CA GLU A 431 -4.50 7.89 -31.83
C GLU A 431 -4.34 6.43 -32.30
N GLY A 432 -3.17 5.81 -32.14
CA GLY A 432 -2.90 4.47 -32.64
C GLY A 432 -3.50 3.34 -31.80
N HIS A 433 -4.05 2.29 -32.45
CA HIS A 433 -4.59 1.08 -31.80
C HIS A 433 -3.68 -0.13 -31.97
N ASN A 434 -2.57 -0.02 -32.73
CA ASN A 434 -1.73 -1.15 -33.03
C ASN A 434 -0.77 -1.49 -31.88
N ARG A 435 -0.35 -2.76 -31.81
CA ARG A 435 0.56 -3.29 -30.80
C ARG A 435 1.88 -2.52 -30.71
N VAL A 436 2.38 -2.03 -31.84
CA VAL A 436 3.64 -1.30 -31.92
C VAL A 436 3.58 0.02 -31.14
N GLU A 437 2.47 0.77 -31.28
CA GLU A 437 2.29 2.04 -30.55
C GLU A 437 2.12 1.79 -29.05
N MET A 438 1.40 0.74 -28.65
CA MET A 438 1.29 0.35 -27.24
C MET A 438 2.63 -0.09 -26.65
N ASP A 439 3.45 -0.82 -27.41
CA ASP A 439 4.77 -1.24 -26.97
C ASP A 439 5.73 -0.03 -26.86
N LYS A 440 5.66 0.99 -27.74
CA LYS A 440 6.42 2.23 -27.58
C LYS A 440 6.14 2.92 -26.23
N ILE A 441 4.88 2.97 -25.77
CA ILE A 441 4.53 3.52 -24.46
C ILE A 441 5.13 2.66 -23.34
N LYS A 442 5.00 1.34 -23.41
CA LYS A 442 5.56 0.41 -22.41
C LYS A 442 7.08 0.56 -22.24
N PHE A 443 7.79 0.80 -23.34
CA PHE A 443 9.24 0.94 -23.38
C PHE A 443 9.73 2.38 -23.24
N SER A 444 8.85 3.36 -23.05
CA SER A 444 9.21 4.77 -22.86
C SER A 444 9.83 5.11 -21.50
N GLY A 445 10.03 4.12 -20.61
CA GLY A 445 10.55 4.32 -19.25
C GLY A 445 9.46 4.45 -18.19
N VAL A 446 8.16 4.42 -18.57
CA VAL A 446 7.04 4.53 -17.61
C VAL A 446 6.96 3.33 -16.65
N ARG A 447 7.37 2.13 -17.09
CA ARG A 447 7.44 0.92 -16.28
C ARG A 447 8.78 0.81 -15.56
N GLY A 448 8.81 0.23 -14.37
CA GLY A 448 10.02 0.00 -13.56
C GLY A 448 9.77 0.20 -12.07
N GLU A 449 10.75 -0.15 -11.24
CA GLU A 449 10.67 -0.07 -9.77
C GLU A 449 11.39 1.17 -9.19
N GLU A 450 11.99 2.02 -10.01
CA GLU A 450 12.71 3.21 -9.57
C GLU A 450 11.76 4.21 -8.89
N GLY A 451 12.30 4.95 -7.93
CA GLY A 451 11.53 5.90 -7.13
C GLY A 451 11.08 7.15 -7.90
N LEU A 452 11.83 7.55 -8.91
CA LEU A 452 11.54 8.62 -9.87
C LEU A 452 11.86 8.11 -11.27
N LYS A 453 10.93 8.26 -12.18
CA LYS A 453 11.09 7.98 -13.62
C LYS A 453 10.59 9.18 -14.41
N GLU A 454 11.29 9.50 -15.48
CA GLU A 454 10.96 10.61 -16.37
C GLU A 454 10.62 10.06 -17.76
N VAL A 455 9.58 10.58 -18.36
CA VAL A 455 9.03 10.13 -19.64
C VAL A 455 8.74 11.33 -20.51
N GLU A 456 9.20 11.27 -21.75
CA GLU A 456 8.85 12.24 -22.78
C GLU A 456 8.02 11.57 -23.87
N PHE A 457 7.00 12.25 -24.35
CA PHE A 457 6.22 11.77 -25.47
C PHE A 457 5.65 12.93 -26.30
N ASP A 458 5.49 12.69 -27.59
CA ASP A 458 4.93 13.69 -28.49
C ASP A 458 3.41 13.55 -28.60
N TYR A 459 2.72 14.69 -28.46
CA TYR A 459 1.29 14.80 -28.67
C TYR A 459 1.00 16.02 -29.56
N ASN A 460 0.47 15.80 -30.75
CA ASN A 460 0.12 16.83 -31.73
C ASN A 460 1.24 17.87 -31.99
N GLY A 461 2.49 17.40 -32.06
CA GLY A 461 3.66 18.23 -32.30
C GLY A 461 4.20 18.99 -31.08
N ARG A 462 3.66 18.73 -29.89
CA ARG A 462 4.19 19.20 -28.60
C ARG A 462 4.78 18.04 -27.84
N THR A 463 6.00 18.19 -27.34
CA THR A 463 6.60 17.24 -26.42
C THR A 463 6.03 17.47 -25.02
N ILE A 464 5.46 16.44 -24.42
CA ILE A 464 4.94 16.44 -23.06
C ILE A 464 5.96 15.75 -22.16
N HIS A 465 6.33 16.41 -21.06
CA HIS A 465 7.24 15.91 -20.06
C HIS A 465 6.45 15.37 -18.86
N ALA A 466 6.57 14.07 -18.59
CA ALA A 466 5.90 13.45 -17.47
C ALA A 466 6.89 12.84 -16.47
N ALA A 467 6.53 12.86 -15.18
CA ALA A 467 7.27 12.18 -14.13
C ALA A 467 6.38 11.17 -13.40
N VAL A 468 6.98 10.03 -13.02
CA VAL A 468 6.34 9.02 -12.19
C VAL A 468 7.13 8.88 -10.90
N VAL A 469 6.48 9.16 -9.77
CA VAL A 469 7.12 9.18 -8.46
C VAL A 469 6.46 8.18 -7.52
N SER A 470 7.25 7.36 -6.85
CA SER A 470 6.78 6.42 -5.85
C SER A 470 7.55 6.56 -4.52
N GLY A 471 6.80 6.66 -3.42
CA GLY A 471 7.30 7.01 -2.09
C GLY A 471 7.30 8.51 -1.83
N LEU A 472 6.73 8.94 -0.71
CA LEU A 472 6.57 10.38 -0.40
C LEU A 472 7.91 11.10 -0.18
N GLY A 473 8.97 10.41 0.26
CA GLY A 473 10.31 11.00 0.34
C GLY A 473 10.86 11.40 -1.04
N ASN A 474 10.60 10.58 -2.07
CA ASN A 474 10.95 10.92 -3.45
C ASN A 474 10.07 12.07 -3.98
N ALA A 475 8.78 12.06 -3.63
CA ALA A 475 7.86 13.15 -3.96
C ALA A 475 8.31 14.47 -3.30
N ASP A 476 8.69 14.44 -2.03
CA ASP A 476 9.23 15.60 -1.29
C ASP A 476 10.46 16.19 -1.99
N ALA A 477 11.37 15.33 -2.43
CA ALA A 477 12.57 15.75 -3.16
C ALA A 477 12.21 16.38 -4.52
N LEU A 478 11.26 15.81 -5.26
CA LEU A 478 10.81 16.36 -6.55
C LEU A 478 10.08 17.70 -6.36
N MET A 479 9.16 17.80 -5.38
CA MET A 479 8.41 19.02 -5.10
C MET A 479 9.33 20.21 -4.78
N LYS A 480 10.41 19.97 -4.02
CA LYS A 480 11.43 20.98 -3.74
C LYS A 480 12.15 21.48 -5.00
N LYS A 481 12.41 20.61 -5.97
CA LYS A 481 13.01 20.99 -7.27
C LYS A 481 12.03 21.79 -8.12
N ILE A 482 10.75 21.39 -8.16
CA ILE A 482 9.69 22.11 -8.88
C ILE A 482 9.52 23.52 -8.29
N GLN A 483 9.45 23.67 -6.97
CA GLN A 483 9.33 24.98 -6.30
C GLN A 483 10.52 25.91 -6.58
N LYS A 484 11.72 25.36 -6.77
CA LYS A 484 12.92 26.12 -7.11
C LYS A 484 13.03 26.43 -8.61
N GLY A 485 12.13 25.87 -9.46
CA GLY A 485 12.21 25.99 -10.91
C GLY A 485 13.37 25.22 -11.53
N GLU A 486 13.92 24.22 -10.83
CA GLU A 486 15.04 23.40 -11.33
C GLU A 486 14.58 22.38 -12.39
N VAL A 487 13.31 21.97 -12.35
CA VAL A 487 12.69 21.02 -13.28
C VAL A 487 11.28 21.47 -13.66
N HIS A 488 10.86 21.10 -14.87
CA HIS A 488 9.53 21.39 -15.39
C HIS A 488 8.90 20.11 -15.95
N TYR A 489 7.64 19.85 -15.56
CA TYR A 489 6.84 18.76 -16.08
C TYR A 489 5.45 19.28 -16.44
N ASP A 490 4.79 18.58 -17.35
CA ASP A 490 3.38 18.80 -17.68
C ASP A 490 2.47 17.92 -16.82
N PHE A 491 2.91 16.67 -16.55
CA PHE A 491 2.15 15.66 -15.82
C PHE A 491 3.03 14.91 -14.82
N VAL A 492 2.53 14.73 -13.59
CA VAL A 492 3.28 14.01 -12.54
C VAL A 492 2.38 13.01 -11.82
N GLU A 493 2.65 11.73 -12.01
CA GLU A 493 2.05 10.67 -11.20
C GLU A 493 2.76 10.56 -9.86
N VAL A 494 2.01 10.61 -8.75
CA VAL A 494 2.56 10.42 -7.41
C VAL A 494 1.82 9.31 -6.65
N MET A 495 2.56 8.29 -6.24
CA MET A 495 2.08 7.24 -5.34
C MET A 495 2.85 7.26 -4.02
N ALA A 496 2.14 7.36 -2.89
CA ALA A 496 2.76 7.37 -1.55
C ALA A 496 3.54 6.10 -1.22
N CYS A 497 3.12 4.97 -1.77
CA CYS A 497 3.79 3.68 -1.54
C CYS A 497 4.86 3.46 -2.61
N ARG A 498 6.08 3.08 -2.20
CA ARG A 498 7.09 2.63 -3.16
C ARG A 498 6.54 1.48 -3.99
N ARG A 499 6.74 1.50 -5.31
CA ARG A 499 6.24 0.52 -6.31
C ARG A 499 4.72 0.49 -6.50
N GLY A 500 3.98 1.47 -5.96
CA GLY A 500 2.54 1.60 -6.17
C GLY A 500 1.68 0.80 -5.19
N CYS A 501 0.40 0.65 -5.52
CA CYS A 501 -0.63 0.08 -4.65
C CYS A 501 -0.46 -1.41 -4.36
N ILE A 502 0.28 -2.17 -5.18
CA ILE A 502 0.66 -3.56 -4.91
C ILE A 502 1.45 -3.73 -3.59
N MET A 503 2.05 -2.63 -3.11
CA MET A 503 2.79 -2.52 -1.84
C MET A 503 2.08 -1.62 -0.83
N GLY A 504 0.79 -1.41 -0.99
CA GLY A 504 -0.02 -0.54 -0.14
C GLY A 504 -0.06 -0.96 1.33
N GLY A 505 -0.33 0.01 2.22
CA GLY A 505 -0.38 -0.21 3.67
C GLY A 505 -1.46 -1.20 4.14
N GLY A 506 -2.46 -1.50 3.29
CA GLY A 506 -3.51 -2.50 3.54
C GLY A 506 -3.22 -3.90 2.97
N GLN A 507 -2.10 -4.07 2.26
CA GLN A 507 -1.70 -5.35 1.69
C GLN A 507 -1.06 -6.29 2.73
N PRO A 508 -1.12 -7.62 2.52
CA PRO A 508 -0.28 -8.56 3.25
C PRO A 508 1.19 -8.29 2.91
N VAL A 509 2.06 -8.40 3.93
CA VAL A 509 3.50 -8.16 3.77
C VAL A 509 4.08 -9.24 2.84
N PRO A 510 4.72 -8.86 1.73
CA PRO A 510 5.24 -9.83 0.77
C PRO A 510 6.44 -10.59 1.33
N ALA A 511 6.52 -11.88 1.03
CA ALA A 511 7.62 -12.75 1.43
C ALA A 511 8.88 -12.51 0.56
N GLY A 512 9.40 -11.28 0.55
CA GLY A 512 10.64 -10.91 -0.14
C GLY A 512 10.46 -10.31 -1.55
N PRO A 513 11.58 -9.99 -2.24
CA PRO A 513 11.57 -9.27 -3.53
C PRO A 513 10.82 -9.99 -4.66
N ARG A 514 10.92 -11.31 -4.73
CA ARG A 514 10.24 -12.13 -5.77
C ARG A 514 8.72 -11.98 -5.73
N SER A 515 8.10 -11.84 -4.54
CA SER A 515 6.65 -11.62 -4.44
C SER A 515 6.23 -10.26 -5.00
N ARG A 516 7.06 -9.23 -4.86
CA ARG A 516 6.79 -7.89 -5.40
C ARG A 516 6.76 -7.90 -6.93
N ILE A 517 7.78 -8.48 -7.54
CA ILE A 517 7.87 -8.63 -9.01
C ILE A 517 6.69 -9.45 -9.53
N ALA A 518 6.33 -10.53 -8.85
CA ALA A 518 5.20 -11.38 -9.23
C ALA A 518 3.86 -10.61 -9.19
N ARG A 519 3.61 -9.79 -8.16
CA ARG A 519 2.40 -8.95 -8.08
C ARG A 519 2.33 -7.92 -9.21
N SER A 520 3.45 -7.27 -9.57
CA SER A 520 3.49 -6.37 -10.72
C SER A 520 3.14 -7.10 -12.02
N LYS A 521 3.75 -8.28 -12.24
CA LYS A 521 3.48 -9.12 -13.41
C LYS A 521 2.02 -9.52 -13.46
N GLY A 522 1.42 -9.94 -12.34
CA GLY A 522 0.02 -10.36 -12.25
C GLY A 522 -0.99 -9.26 -12.62
N LEU A 523 -0.61 -7.97 -12.59
CA LEU A 523 -1.42 -6.87 -13.10
C LEU A 523 -1.15 -6.57 -14.58
N TYR A 524 0.07 -6.78 -15.08
CA TYR A 524 0.37 -6.57 -16.49
C TYR A 524 -0.13 -7.73 -17.38
N ASP A 525 -0.15 -8.98 -16.89
CA ASP A 525 -0.60 -10.14 -17.67
C ASP A 525 -2.07 -10.03 -18.11
N PRO A 526 -3.05 -9.62 -17.25
CA PRO A 526 -4.42 -9.35 -17.70
C PRO A 526 -4.51 -8.23 -18.74
N ASP A 527 -3.74 -7.15 -18.57
CA ASP A 527 -3.68 -6.08 -19.56
C ASP A 527 -3.22 -6.58 -20.93
N ILE A 528 -2.24 -7.49 -20.97
CA ILE A 528 -1.78 -8.10 -22.23
C ILE A 528 -2.89 -8.90 -22.91
N ASN A 529 -3.73 -9.59 -22.13
CA ASN A 529 -4.73 -10.52 -22.63
C ASN A 529 -6.10 -9.89 -22.93
N THR A 530 -6.42 -8.71 -22.33
CA THR A 530 -7.70 -8.05 -22.60
C THR A 530 -7.74 -7.45 -24.01
N GLN A 531 -8.93 -7.42 -24.61
CA GLN A 531 -9.16 -6.78 -25.93
C GLN A 531 -9.28 -5.25 -25.79
N ILE A 532 -9.92 -4.76 -24.73
CA ILE A 532 -10.11 -3.34 -24.46
C ILE A 532 -8.82 -2.79 -23.83
N LYS A 533 -7.99 -2.07 -24.59
CA LYS A 533 -6.71 -1.54 -24.14
C LYS A 533 -6.79 -0.14 -23.56
N LYS A 534 -7.70 0.66 -24.03
CA LYS A 534 -7.91 2.06 -23.67
C LYS A 534 -9.24 2.24 -22.96
N SER A 535 -9.28 3.14 -21.99
CA SER A 535 -10.47 3.43 -21.20
C SER A 535 -11.64 3.97 -22.05
N ASN A 536 -11.34 4.80 -23.06
CA ASN A 536 -12.32 5.37 -23.98
C ASN A 536 -12.80 4.38 -25.07
N GLU A 537 -12.33 3.15 -25.08
CA GLU A 537 -12.83 2.07 -25.97
C GLU A 537 -13.80 1.15 -25.22
N ASN A 538 -13.98 1.32 -23.92
CA ASN A 538 -14.88 0.51 -23.12
C ASN A 538 -16.34 0.91 -23.40
N PRO A 539 -17.16 0.05 -24.07
CA PRO A 539 -18.52 0.42 -24.46
C PRO A 539 -19.43 0.69 -23.25
N LEU A 540 -19.18 0.05 -22.10
CA LEU A 540 -19.94 0.29 -20.89
C LEU A 540 -19.63 1.67 -20.29
N ILE A 541 -18.42 2.16 -20.43
CA ILE A 541 -18.04 3.51 -20.03
C ILE A 541 -18.71 4.53 -20.94
N LEU A 542 -18.69 4.33 -22.26
CA LEU A 542 -19.33 5.24 -23.22
C LEU A 542 -20.84 5.35 -22.95
N SER A 543 -21.53 4.23 -22.78
CA SER A 543 -22.95 4.22 -22.43
C SER A 543 -23.24 4.93 -21.09
N LEU A 544 -22.34 4.81 -20.11
CA LEU A 544 -22.48 5.48 -18.82
C LEU A 544 -22.48 7.02 -18.98
N TYR A 545 -21.60 7.57 -19.85
CA TYR A 545 -21.55 9.00 -20.12
C TYR A 545 -22.82 9.51 -20.84
N ASP A 546 -23.36 8.71 -21.75
CA ASP A 546 -24.57 9.06 -22.50
C ASP A 546 -25.85 8.98 -21.64
N GLU A 547 -25.86 8.17 -20.60
CA GLU A 547 -27.02 7.89 -19.76
C GLU A 547 -26.89 8.51 -18.35
N LEU A 548 -26.23 7.79 -17.42
CA LEU A 548 -26.22 8.12 -16.00
C LEU A 548 -25.44 9.41 -15.67
N LEU A 549 -24.32 9.63 -16.35
CA LEU A 549 -23.44 10.78 -16.15
C LEU A 549 -23.86 12.01 -16.93
N LYS A 550 -24.83 11.91 -17.84
CA LYS A 550 -25.25 13.04 -18.68
C LYS A 550 -25.66 14.25 -17.83
N GLY A 551 -24.88 15.32 -17.92
CA GLY A 551 -25.08 16.56 -17.15
C GLY A 551 -24.71 16.48 -15.68
N LYS A 552 -24.12 15.35 -15.20
CA LYS A 552 -23.71 15.12 -13.82
C LYS A 552 -22.22 14.80 -13.66
N THR A 553 -21.46 14.77 -14.74
CA THR A 553 -20.04 14.36 -14.75
C THR A 553 -19.23 15.12 -13.71
N HIS A 554 -19.31 16.45 -13.72
CA HIS A 554 -18.55 17.26 -12.78
C HIS A 554 -18.96 17.03 -11.31
N GLU A 555 -20.26 16.89 -11.03
CA GLU A 555 -20.78 16.63 -9.68
C GLU A 555 -20.30 15.28 -9.12
N LEU A 556 -20.30 14.24 -9.95
CA LEU A 556 -20.03 12.86 -9.51
C LEU A 556 -18.54 12.51 -9.57
N LEU A 557 -17.80 13.06 -10.54
CA LEU A 557 -16.44 12.62 -10.83
C LEU A 557 -15.35 13.61 -10.39
N HIS A 558 -15.70 14.88 -10.11
CA HIS A 558 -14.75 15.90 -9.70
C HIS A 558 -14.91 16.34 -8.24
N ARG A 559 -13.88 17.00 -7.71
CA ARG A 559 -13.86 17.57 -6.37
C ARG A 559 -14.25 19.04 -6.41
N ASN A 560 -14.89 19.48 -5.33
CA ASN A 560 -15.01 20.89 -5.03
C ASN A 560 -13.92 21.31 -4.03
N PHE A 561 -12.86 21.95 -4.48
CA PHE A 561 -11.75 22.41 -3.61
C PHE A 561 -12.17 23.48 -2.58
N GLU A 562 -13.29 24.17 -2.72
CA GLU A 562 -13.79 25.12 -1.73
C GLU A 562 -14.27 24.42 -0.45
N ALA A 563 -14.71 23.18 -0.53
CA ALA A 563 -15.11 22.38 0.63
C ALA A 563 -13.91 21.92 1.48
N ALA A 564 -12.73 21.74 0.89
CA ALA A 564 -11.51 21.29 1.58
C ALA A 564 -10.82 22.41 2.42
N LYS A 565 -11.20 23.67 2.24
CA LYS A 565 -10.63 24.84 2.96
C LYS A 565 -11.30 25.14 4.31
N LYS A 566 -12.30 24.38 4.71
CA LYS A 566 -12.98 24.49 6.01
C LYS A 566 -12.53 23.38 6.95
#